data_4b8e24c8b7890f069f84cec3b72574ea
#
_entry.id   4b8e24c8b7890f069f84cec3b72574ea
#
_cell.length_a   1.000
_cell.length_b   1.000
_cell.length_c   1.000
_cell.angle_alpha   90.00
_cell.angle_beta   90.00
_cell.angle_gamma   90.00
#
_symmetry.space_group_name_H-M   'P 1'
#
loop_
_entity.id
_entity.type
_entity.pdbx_description
1 polymer ?
#
loop_
_entity_poly.entity_id
_entity_poly.type
_entity_poly.pdbx_seq_one_letter_code
_entity_poly.pdbx_strand_id
1 'polypeptide(L)'
;ALLLAGLATRYYSRPLEALAEQSVKIRDLNLSEAPQIQSRVREIRQLAEAQSQMLTGIRSFSRYVSVALVRELVRRGEVAMIGGKKTSLTVLFTDIRNFTRIAESMAPEKLTRHMSDYFQLMITALQRESGTVDKIVGDGVVAFWGAPDPLEDHAVHAVSAVLTCQRLLRERNADWEASGRPALPTHF
;
A
#
# COMPACT_ATOMS: atom_id res chain seq x y z
N ALA A 1 -9.15 42.87 23.01
CA ALA A 1 -9.17 41.43 23.44
C ALA A 1 -9.57 40.51 22.31
N LEU A 2 -10.70 40.69 21.60
CA LEU A 2 -11.18 39.78 20.53
C LEU A 2 -10.24 39.69 19.34
N LEU A 3 -9.63 40.79 18.88
CA LEU A 3 -8.66 40.77 17.77
C LEU A 3 -7.38 40.00 18.10
N LEU A 4 -6.86 40.12 19.32
CA LEU A 4 -5.68 39.35 19.78
C LEU A 4 -5.99 37.86 19.89
N ALA A 5 -7.19 37.49 20.38
CA ALA A 5 -7.62 36.09 20.42
C ALA A 5 -7.76 35.49 19.02
N GLY A 6 -8.32 36.23 18.07
CA GLY A 6 -8.43 35.81 16.67
C GLY A 6 -7.06 35.59 15.99
N LEU A 7 -6.09 36.49 16.27
CA LEU A 7 -4.72 36.35 15.78
C LEU A 7 -4.03 35.13 16.41
N ALA A 8 -4.14 34.95 17.71
CA ALA A 8 -3.58 33.77 18.40
C ALA A 8 -4.14 32.46 17.83
N THR A 9 -5.47 32.36 17.63
CA THR A 9 -6.09 31.19 17.01
C THR A 9 -5.56 30.93 15.61
N ARG A 10 -5.42 31.95 14.80
CA ARG A 10 -4.96 31.83 13.40
C ARG A 10 -3.49 31.44 13.29
N TYR A 11 -2.62 31.95 14.14
CA TYR A 11 -1.17 31.75 14.03
C TYR A 11 -0.65 30.59 14.85
N TYR A 12 -1.34 30.18 15.90
CA TYR A 12 -0.91 29.09 16.79
C TYR A 12 -1.89 27.92 16.79
N SER A 13 -3.17 28.12 17.14
CA SER A 13 -4.08 27.01 17.38
C SER A 13 -4.33 26.19 16.11
N ARG A 14 -4.71 26.82 15.01
CA ARG A 14 -5.01 26.12 13.75
C ARG A 14 -3.85 25.28 13.19
N PRO A 15 -2.60 25.80 13.10
CA PRO A 15 -1.50 25.00 12.64
C PRO A 15 -1.17 23.82 13.59
N LEU A 16 -1.31 24.01 14.91
CA LEU A 16 -1.08 22.94 15.88
C LEU A 16 -2.17 21.86 15.82
N GLU A 17 -3.43 22.24 15.64
CA GLU A 17 -4.54 21.29 15.42
C GLU A 17 -4.29 20.45 14.16
N ALA A 18 -3.89 21.09 13.07
CA ALA A 18 -3.57 20.38 11.83
C ALA A 18 -2.39 19.39 11.99
N LEU A 19 -1.34 19.79 12.75
CA LEU A 19 -0.23 18.88 13.08
C LEU A 19 -0.68 17.72 13.96
N ALA A 20 -1.55 17.96 14.94
CA ALA A 20 -2.10 16.93 15.80
C ALA A 20 -2.94 15.93 15.00
N GLU A 21 -3.84 16.40 14.12
CA GLU A 21 -4.63 15.53 13.24
C GLU A 21 -3.74 14.70 12.30
N GLN A 22 -2.69 15.31 11.75
CA GLN A 22 -1.73 14.61 10.91
C GLN A 22 -0.96 13.55 11.70
N SER A 23 -0.56 13.84 12.95
CA SER A 23 0.08 12.87 13.83
C SER A 23 -0.78 11.64 14.08
N VAL A 24 -2.09 11.83 14.29
CA VAL A 24 -3.06 10.74 14.44
C VAL A 24 -3.12 9.88 13.18
N LYS A 25 -3.19 10.49 12.00
CA LYS A 25 -3.19 9.76 10.72
C LYS A 25 -1.91 8.95 10.53
N ILE A 26 -0.74 9.52 10.88
CA ILE A 26 0.55 8.81 10.80
C ILE A 26 0.58 7.64 11.78
N ARG A 27 0.10 7.81 13.00
CA ARG A 27 -0.02 6.73 14.00
C ARG A 27 -0.85 5.56 13.46
N ASP A 28 -1.95 5.86 12.77
CA ASP A 28 -2.84 4.85 12.21
C ASP A 28 -2.37 4.32 10.85
N LEU A 29 -1.10 4.67 10.46
CA LEU A 29 -0.48 4.33 9.19
C LEU A 29 -1.35 4.68 7.97
N ASN A 30 -2.16 5.73 8.09
CA ASN A 30 -2.81 6.36 6.97
C ASN A 30 -1.81 7.32 6.30
N LEU A 31 -1.05 6.79 5.36
CA LEU A 31 0.05 7.49 4.68
C LEU A 31 -0.42 8.31 3.47
N SER A 32 -1.69 8.66 3.37
CA SER A 32 -2.20 9.54 2.31
C SER A 32 -1.48 10.90 2.31
N GLU A 33 -1.53 11.60 1.19
CA GLU A 33 -0.92 12.93 1.09
C GLU A 33 -1.49 13.85 2.17
N ALA A 34 -0.59 14.39 2.98
CA ALA A 34 -0.94 15.36 3.99
C ALA A 34 -0.76 16.78 3.41
N PRO A 35 -1.70 17.69 3.67
CA PRO A 35 -1.55 19.07 3.27
C PRO A 35 -0.29 19.68 3.89
N GLN A 36 0.44 20.46 3.12
CA GLN A 36 1.57 21.23 3.67
C GLN A 36 1.06 22.25 4.68
N ILE A 37 1.48 22.08 5.93
CA ILE A 37 1.13 23.00 7.00
C ILE A 37 2.08 24.20 6.94
N GLN A 38 1.55 25.36 6.53
CA GLN A 38 2.29 26.60 6.49
C GLN A 38 2.06 27.37 7.78
N SER A 39 3.15 27.78 8.45
CA SER A 39 3.09 28.64 9.62
C SER A 39 4.14 29.76 9.56
N ARG A 40 3.79 30.94 10.09
CA ARG A 40 4.72 32.05 10.29
C ARG A 40 5.55 31.89 11.56
N VAL A 41 5.12 31.01 12.47
CA VAL A 41 5.83 30.68 13.70
C VAL A 41 6.94 29.68 13.37
N ARG A 42 8.19 30.03 13.68
CA ARG A 42 9.37 29.23 13.31
C ARG A 42 9.32 27.81 13.84
N GLU A 43 8.96 27.66 15.11
CA GLU A 43 8.92 26.39 15.82
C GLU A 43 7.87 25.45 15.20
N ILE A 44 6.70 25.99 14.87
CA ILE A 44 5.61 25.24 14.21
C ILE A 44 6.03 24.81 12.80
N ARG A 45 6.73 25.68 12.07
CA ARG A 45 7.25 25.32 10.74
C ARG A 45 8.29 24.22 10.81
N GLN A 46 9.24 24.29 11.74
CA GLN A 46 10.24 23.24 11.95
C GLN A 46 9.59 21.91 12.31
N LEU A 47 8.56 21.91 13.15
CA LEU A 47 7.82 20.70 13.52
C LEU A 47 7.07 20.13 12.29
N ALA A 48 6.44 20.96 11.48
CA ALA A 48 5.75 20.56 10.26
C ALA A 48 6.72 19.93 9.22
N GLU A 49 7.90 20.54 9.06
CA GLU A 49 8.95 20.02 8.18
C GLU A 49 9.48 18.68 8.66
N ALA A 50 9.78 18.54 9.96
CA ALA A 50 10.24 17.28 10.53
C ALA A 50 9.20 16.16 10.39
N GLN A 51 7.93 16.47 10.64
CA GLN A 51 6.83 15.51 10.47
C GLN A 51 6.64 15.11 9.00
N SER A 52 6.78 16.04 8.06
CA SER A 52 6.72 15.75 6.62
C SER A 52 7.86 14.83 6.17
N GLN A 53 9.07 15.06 6.66
CA GLN A 53 10.24 14.22 6.40
C GLN A 53 10.04 12.81 6.97
N MET A 54 9.53 12.69 8.20
CA MET A 54 9.20 11.42 8.83
C MET A 54 8.16 10.64 8.00
N LEU A 55 7.08 11.31 7.57
CA LEU A 55 6.04 10.70 6.73
C LEU A 55 6.62 10.20 5.40
N THR A 56 7.50 10.97 4.78
CA THR A 56 8.19 10.57 3.53
C THR A 56 9.08 9.34 3.76
N GLY A 57 9.80 9.30 4.87
CA GLY A 57 10.60 8.14 5.28
C GLY A 57 9.73 6.89 5.48
N ILE A 58 8.62 6.99 6.21
CA ILE A 58 7.68 5.88 6.42
C ILE A 58 7.07 5.41 5.09
N ARG A 59 6.68 6.32 4.20
CA ARG A 59 6.18 5.98 2.85
C ARG A 59 7.23 5.23 2.03
N SER A 60 8.46 5.65 2.07
CA SER A 60 9.55 4.97 1.36
C SER A 60 9.78 3.58 1.93
N PHE A 61 9.77 3.45 3.25
CA PHE A 61 9.94 2.17 3.93
C PHE A 61 8.77 1.21 3.68
N SER A 62 7.54 1.71 3.59
CA SER A 62 6.35 0.90 3.33
C SER A 62 6.33 0.21 1.95
N ARG A 63 7.25 0.58 1.05
CA ARG A 63 7.47 -0.14 -0.21
C ARG A 63 8.20 -1.48 0.00
N TYR A 64 8.90 -1.62 1.11
CA TYR A 64 9.73 -2.80 1.41
C TYR A 64 9.14 -3.69 2.50
N VAL A 65 8.16 -3.18 3.27
CA VAL A 65 7.52 -3.89 4.37
C VAL A 65 6.01 -3.79 4.24
N SER A 66 5.31 -4.90 4.50
CA SER A 66 3.85 -4.91 4.50
C SER A 66 3.29 -3.91 5.52
N VAL A 67 2.57 -2.90 5.04
CA VAL A 67 1.92 -1.87 5.88
C VAL A 67 0.92 -2.52 6.85
N ALA A 68 0.27 -3.62 6.45
CA ALA A 68 -0.65 -4.36 7.30
C ALA A 68 0.07 -4.95 8.52
N LEU A 69 1.26 -5.54 8.31
CA LEU A 69 2.07 -6.06 9.40
C LEU A 69 2.55 -4.96 10.35
N VAL A 70 3.03 -3.84 9.81
CA VAL A 70 3.48 -2.70 10.62
C VAL A 70 2.33 -2.12 11.44
N ARG A 71 1.14 -1.98 10.83
CA ARG A 71 -0.06 -1.50 11.53
C ARG A 71 -0.43 -2.39 12.71
N GLU A 72 -0.36 -3.70 12.54
CA GLU A 72 -0.66 -4.65 13.60
C GLU A 72 0.34 -4.57 14.75
N LEU A 73 1.64 -4.46 14.46
CA LEU A 73 2.69 -4.27 15.48
C LEU A 73 2.47 -2.97 16.27
N VAL A 74 2.17 -1.88 15.58
CA VAL A 74 1.90 -0.58 16.22
C VAL A 74 0.63 -0.65 17.08
N ARG A 75 -0.42 -1.31 16.59
CA ARG A 75 -1.68 -1.49 17.34
C ARG A 75 -1.49 -2.30 18.63
N ARG A 76 -0.65 -3.32 18.60
CA ARG A 76 -0.33 -4.16 19.76
C ARG A 76 0.66 -3.51 20.72
N GLY A 77 1.30 -2.43 20.32
CA GLY A 77 2.40 -1.82 21.11
C GLY A 77 3.61 -2.74 21.21
N GLU A 78 3.73 -3.71 20.32
CA GLU A 78 4.83 -4.68 20.33
C GLU A 78 6.00 -4.14 19.48
N VAL A 79 7.21 -4.26 20.04
CA VAL A 79 8.41 -4.05 19.25
C VAL A 79 8.59 -5.27 18.35
N ALA A 80 8.84 -5.03 17.06
CA ALA A 80 9.13 -6.10 16.10
C ALA A 80 10.34 -6.92 16.61
N MET A 81 10.08 -8.09 17.15
CA MET A 81 11.13 -9.04 17.53
C MET A 81 11.40 -9.99 16.37
N ILE A 82 12.68 -10.31 16.15
CA ILE A 82 13.05 -11.36 15.22
C ILE A 82 12.52 -12.68 15.77
N GLY A 83 11.51 -13.23 15.13
CA GLY A 83 10.84 -14.45 15.55
C GLY A 83 9.67 -14.76 14.63
N GLY A 84 9.01 -15.86 14.88
CA GLY A 84 7.84 -16.31 14.13
C GLY A 84 6.77 -16.87 15.05
N LYS A 85 5.51 -16.73 14.64
CA LYS A 85 4.36 -17.37 15.27
C LYS A 85 3.83 -18.44 14.34
N LYS A 86 3.66 -19.67 14.85
CA LYS A 86 2.99 -20.72 14.08
C LYS A 86 1.49 -20.39 13.96
N THR A 87 1.02 -20.28 12.73
CA THR A 87 -0.39 -20.03 12.43
C THR A 87 -0.81 -20.77 11.16
N SER A 88 -2.11 -20.99 10.99
CA SER A 88 -2.67 -21.54 9.75
C SER A 88 -2.91 -20.42 8.77
N LEU A 89 -2.39 -20.56 7.55
CA LEU A 89 -2.49 -19.56 6.49
C LEU A 89 -2.86 -20.24 5.17
N THR A 90 -3.53 -19.49 4.28
CA THR A 90 -3.53 -19.80 2.85
C THR A 90 -2.55 -18.87 2.17
N VAL A 91 -1.65 -19.40 1.39
CA VAL A 91 -0.62 -18.62 0.67
C VAL A 91 -0.84 -18.79 -0.82
N LEU A 92 -0.76 -17.66 -1.55
CA LEU A 92 -0.87 -17.58 -2.99
C LEU A 92 0.48 -17.15 -3.58
N PHE A 93 0.91 -17.86 -4.61
CA PHE A 93 1.98 -17.45 -5.49
C PHE A 93 1.42 -17.31 -6.90
N THR A 94 1.75 -16.24 -7.56
CA THR A 94 1.36 -16.03 -8.97
C THR A 94 2.58 -15.88 -9.84
N ASP A 95 2.44 -16.20 -11.13
CA ASP A 95 3.49 -16.12 -12.13
C ASP A 95 2.89 -15.79 -13.50
N ILE A 96 3.55 -14.97 -14.32
CA ILE A 96 3.08 -14.63 -15.66
C ILE A 96 3.65 -15.63 -16.67
N ARG A 97 2.79 -16.33 -17.36
CA ARG A 97 3.20 -17.31 -18.37
C ARG A 97 4.04 -16.65 -19.47
N ASN A 98 5.21 -17.22 -19.73
CA ASN A 98 6.16 -16.75 -20.76
C ASN A 98 6.60 -15.28 -20.57
N PHE A 99 6.70 -14.79 -19.31
CA PHE A 99 7.05 -13.41 -19.02
C PHE A 99 8.35 -12.96 -19.70
N THR A 100 9.39 -13.77 -19.68
CA THR A 100 10.68 -13.44 -20.33
C THR A 100 10.48 -13.04 -21.79
N ARG A 101 9.71 -13.81 -22.55
CA ARG A 101 9.42 -13.51 -23.96
C ARG A 101 8.63 -12.21 -24.12
N ILE A 102 7.67 -11.96 -23.24
CA ILE A 102 6.91 -10.70 -23.22
C ILE A 102 7.83 -9.54 -22.93
N ALA A 103 8.68 -9.65 -21.91
CA ALA A 103 9.62 -8.62 -21.51
C ALA A 103 10.62 -8.27 -22.63
N GLU A 104 11.15 -9.27 -23.32
CA GLU A 104 12.07 -9.08 -24.47
C GLU A 104 11.38 -8.40 -25.67
N SER A 105 10.08 -8.51 -25.82
CA SER A 105 9.31 -7.91 -26.91
C SER A 105 8.96 -6.43 -26.70
N MET A 106 9.23 -5.87 -25.52
CA MET A 106 8.81 -4.52 -25.14
C MET A 106 10.01 -3.62 -24.82
N ALA A 107 9.88 -2.31 -25.12
CA ALA A 107 10.82 -1.32 -24.60
C ALA A 107 10.68 -1.22 -23.06
N PRO A 108 11.79 -1.05 -22.30
CA PRO A 108 11.81 -1.08 -20.84
C PRO A 108 10.78 -0.17 -20.16
N GLU A 109 10.59 1.05 -20.68
CA GLU A 109 9.66 2.03 -20.12
C GLU A 109 8.19 1.59 -20.33
N LYS A 110 7.90 0.96 -21.47
CA LYS A 110 6.57 0.41 -21.76
C LYS A 110 6.30 -0.81 -20.91
N LEU A 111 7.29 -1.70 -20.75
CA LEU A 111 7.20 -2.86 -19.87
C LEU A 111 6.92 -2.44 -18.42
N THR A 112 7.70 -1.49 -17.89
CA THR A 112 7.51 -1.00 -16.51
C THR A 112 6.11 -0.48 -16.27
N ARG A 113 5.57 0.30 -17.20
CA ARG A 113 4.20 0.82 -17.12
C ARG A 113 3.17 -0.31 -17.20
N HIS A 114 3.38 -1.26 -18.11
CA HIS A 114 2.50 -2.40 -18.27
C HIS A 114 2.43 -3.28 -17.02
N MET A 115 3.59 -3.55 -16.42
CA MET A 115 3.69 -4.29 -15.16
C MET A 115 3.08 -3.51 -13.98
N SER A 116 3.21 -2.19 -13.96
CA SER A 116 2.57 -1.37 -12.92
C SER A 116 1.04 -1.47 -12.99
N ASP A 117 0.45 -1.44 -14.19
CA ASP A 117 -0.99 -1.61 -14.39
C ASP A 117 -1.45 -3.00 -13.92
N TYR A 118 -0.67 -4.04 -14.26
CA TYR A 118 -0.92 -5.42 -13.85
C TYR A 118 -0.88 -5.58 -12.33
N PHE A 119 0.20 -5.15 -11.69
CA PHE A 119 0.34 -5.26 -10.25
C PHE A 119 -0.73 -4.48 -9.49
N GLN A 120 -1.08 -3.29 -9.97
CA GLN A 120 -2.15 -2.50 -9.37
C GLN A 120 -3.50 -3.23 -9.39
N LEU A 121 -3.83 -3.88 -10.52
CA LEU A 121 -5.04 -4.70 -10.66
C LEU A 121 -5.00 -5.87 -9.68
N MET A 122 -3.91 -6.64 -9.67
CA MET A 122 -3.74 -7.82 -8.82
C MET A 122 -3.83 -7.46 -7.34
N ILE A 123 -3.04 -6.49 -6.89
CA ILE A 123 -3.01 -6.05 -5.50
C ILE A 123 -4.39 -5.58 -5.04
N THR A 124 -5.08 -4.79 -5.86
CA THR A 124 -6.41 -4.28 -5.52
C THR A 124 -7.43 -5.42 -5.40
N ALA A 125 -7.39 -6.40 -6.28
CA ALA A 125 -8.29 -7.56 -6.24
C ALA A 125 -8.02 -8.44 -5.01
N LEU A 126 -6.76 -8.74 -4.71
CA LEU A 126 -6.37 -9.54 -3.55
C LEU A 126 -6.77 -8.87 -2.23
N GLN A 127 -6.54 -7.56 -2.11
CA GLN A 127 -6.89 -6.80 -0.89
C GLN A 127 -8.39 -6.67 -0.66
N ARG A 128 -9.21 -6.62 -1.71
CA ARG A 128 -10.69 -6.62 -1.60
C ARG A 128 -11.23 -7.87 -0.93
N GLU A 129 -10.55 -8.99 -1.11
CA GLU A 129 -10.89 -10.28 -0.49
C GLU A 129 -10.08 -10.53 0.79
N SER A 130 -9.71 -9.47 1.51
CA SER A 130 -8.94 -9.53 2.77
C SER A 130 -7.57 -10.18 2.66
N GLY A 131 -6.99 -10.26 1.46
CA GLY A 131 -5.63 -10.77 1.25
C GLY A 131 -4.57 -9.74 1.68
N THR A 132 -3.55 -10.23 2.34
CA THR A 132 -2.34 -9.47 2.64
C THR A 132 -1.31 -9.75 1.57
N VAL A 133 -0.95 -8.73 0.79
CA VAL A 133 0.14 -8.83 -0.18
C VAL A 133 1.47 -8.72 0.58
N ASP A 134 2.29 -9.76 0.49
CA ASP A 134 3.61 -9.82 1.13
C ASP A 134 4.64 -9.05 0.30
N LYS A 135 4.84 -9.51 -0.92
CA LYS A 135 5.84 -8.92 -1.83
C LYS A 135 5.54 -9.23 -3.29
N ILE A 136 6.21 -8.49 -4.16
CA ILE A 136 6.34 -8.80 -5.58
C ILE A 136 7.69 -9.48 -5.78
N VAL A 137 7.72 -10.62 -6.46
CA VAL A 137 8.93 -11.38 -6.77
C VAL A 137 9.01 -11.57 -8.28
N GLY A 138 9.87 -10.79 -8.94
CA GLY A 138 9.92 -10.78 -10.40
C GLY A 138 8.61 -10.28 -11.00
N ASP A 139 7.95 -11.15 -11.73
CA ASP A 139 6.63 -10.92 -12.35
C ASP A 139 5.47 -11.49 -11.53
N GLY A 140 5.76 -12.15 -10.41
CA GLY A 140 4.78 -12.75 -9.52
C GLY A 140 4.42 -11.91 -8.32
N VAL A 141 3.25 -12.17 -7.76
CA VAL A 141 2.75 -11.61 -6.50
C VAL A 141 2.65 -12.73 -5.48
N VAL A 142 3.17 -12.48 -4.27
CA VAL A 142 2.98 -13.34 -3.11
C VAL A 142 1.98 -12.68 -2.18
N ALA A 143 0.93 -13.41 -1.83
CA ALA A 143 -0.11 -12.96 -0.92
C ALA A 143 -0.52 -14.10 0.03
N PHE A 144 -1.11 -13.73 1.17
CA PHE A 144 -1.60 -14.71 2.13
C PHE A 144 -2.87 -14.20 2.84
N TRP A 145 -3.60 -15.14 3.44
CA TRP A 145 -4.82 -14.91 4.24
C TRP A 145 -4.69 -15.62 5.58
N GLY A 146 -5.27 -15.03 6.64
CA GLY A 146 -5.24 -15.55 8.00
C GLY A 146 -4.20 -14.89 8.91
N ALA A 147 -3.47 -13.90 8.38
CA ALA A 147 -2.57 -13.02 9.14
C ALA A 147 -2.49 -11.64 8.44
N PRO A 148 -2.10 -10.57 9.17
CA PRO A 148 -1.84 -10.52 10.61
C PRO A 148 -3.10 -10.72 11.45
N ASP A 149 -4.28 -10.40 10.90
CA ASP A 149 -5.57 -10.64 11.54
C ASP A 149 -6.04 -12.07 11.26
N PRO A 150 -6.48 -12.82 12.29
CA PRO A 150 -7.06 -14.15 12.09
C PRO A 150 -8.29 -14.07 11.19
N LEU A 151 -8.37 -14.98 10.23
CA LEU A 151 -9.52 -15.13 9.32
C LEU A 151 -9.86 -16.61 9.23
N GLU A 152 -11.03 -17.00 9.78
CA GLU A 152 -11.41 -18.41 9.86
C GLU A 152 -11.55 -19.05 8.47
N ASP A 153 -12.20 -18.33 7.54
CA ASP A 153 -12.44 -18.79 6.19
C ASP A 153 -11.34 -18.34 5.19
N HIS A 154 -10.09 -18.25 5.64
CA HIS A 154 -8.96 -17.76 4.84
C HIS A 154 -8.81 -18.47 3.49
N ALA A 155 -9.12 -19.77 3.40
CA ALA A 155 -9.06 -20.51 2.15
C ALA A 155 -10.16 -20.11 1.16
N VAL A 156 -11.36 -19.83 1.66
CA VAL A 156 -12.50 -19.39 0.83
C VAL A 156 -12.20 -18.01 0.24
N HIS A 157 -11.73 -17.08 1.06
CA HIS A 157 -11.32 -15.75 0.63
C HIS A 157 -10.20 -15.79 -0.41
N ALA A 158 -9.21 -16.68 -0.22
CA ALA A 158 -8.14 -16.87 -1.19
C ALA A 158 -8.65 -17.35 -2.56
N VAL A 159 -9.55 -18.33 -2.57
CA VAL A 159 -10.16 -18.83 -3.82
C VAL A 159 -11.01 -17.75 -4.48
N SER A 160 -11.83 -17.03 -3.72
CA SER A 160 -12.62 -15.90 -4.22
C SER A 160 -11.74 -14.82 -4.86
N ALA A 161 -10.63 -14.49 -4.22
CA ALA A 161 -9.64 -13.55 -4.75
C ALA A 161 -9.05 -14.02 -6.08
N VAL A 162 -8.65 -15.29 -6.18
CA VAL A 162 -8.12 -15.87 -7.42
C VAL A 162 -9.15 -15.80 -8.54
N LEU A 163 -10.39 -16.18 -8.29
CA LEU A 163 -11.47 -16.10 -9.29
C LEU A 163 -11.72 -14.65 -9.74
N THR A 164 -11.69 -13.71 -8.81
CA THR A 164 -11.81 -12.28 -9.10
C THR A 164 -10.63 -11.79 -9.95
N CYS A 165 -9.39 -12.16 -9.60
CA CYS A 165 -8.21 -11.84 -10.40
C CYS A 165 -8.30 -12.41 -11.81
N GLN A 166 -8.68 -13.67 -11.97
CA GLN A 166 -8.84 -14.29 -13.27
C GLN A 166 -9.86 -13.57 -14.15
N ARG A 167 -11.01 -13.19 -13.60
CA ARG A 167 -12.05 -12.44 -14.34
C ARG A 167 -11.52 -11.08 -14.78
N LEU A 168 -10.96 -10.30 -13.85
CA LEU A 168 -10.43 -8.96 -14.14
C LEU A 168 -9.27 -9.00 -15.14
N LEU A 169 -8.38 -9.99 -15.03
CA LEU A 169 -7.28 -10.16 -15.98
C LEU A 169 -7.78 -10.55 -17.37
N ARG A 170 -8.80 -11.37 -17.48
CA ARG A 170 -9.40 -11.72 -18.78
C ARG A 170 -9.92 -10.47 -19.49
N GLU A 171 -10.68 -9.64 -18.78
CA GLU A 171 -11.21 -8.38 -19.30
C GLU A 171 -10.07 -7.43 -19.70
N ARG A 172 -9.10 -7.26 -18.80
CA ARG A 172 -7.97 -6.35 -19.02
C ARG A 172 -7.02 -6.81 -20.12
N ASN A 173 -6.77 -8.11 -20.25
CA ASN A 173 -5.97 -8.66 -21.34
C ASN A 173 -6.60 -8.39 -22.71
N ALA A 174 -7.92 -8.50 -22.84
CA ALA A 174 -8.61 -8.13 -24.08
C ALA A 174 -8.43 -6.63 -24.41
N ASP A 175 -8.53 -5.74 -23.42
CA ASP A 175 -8.27 -4.30 -23.61
C ASP A 175 -6.81 -4.02 -24.03
N TRP A 176 -5.86 -4.74 -23.42
CA TRP A 176 -4.45 -4.59 -23.75
C TRP A 176 -4.15 -5.04 -25.16
N GLU A 177 -4.66 -6.21 -25.58
CA GLU A 177 -4.50 -6.70 -26.96
C GLU A 177 -5.13 -5.75 -27.98
N ALA A 178 -6.33 -5.23 -27.71
CA ALA A 178 -6.98 -4.24 -28.56
C ALA A 178 -6.18 -2.93 -28.69
N SER A 179 -5.38 -2.58 -27.68
CA SER A 179 -4.48 -1.40 -27.67
C SER A 179 -3.06 -1.71 -28.15
N GLY A 180 -2.80 -2.94 -28.66
CA GLY A 180 -1.49 -3.36 -29.15
C GLY A 180 -0.47 -3.68 -28.03
N ARG A 181 -0.93 -3.91 -26.81
CA ARG A 181 -0.12 -4.37 -25.66
C ARG A 181 -0.25 -5.89 -25.52
N PRO A 182 0.81 -6.62 -25.14
CA PRO A 182 0.69 -8.06 -24.96
C PRO A 182 -0.21 -8.42 -23.78
N ALA A 183 -0.94 -9.52 -23.88
CA ALA A 183 -1.66 -10.10 -22.75
C ALA A 183 -0.67 -10.63 -21.71
N LEU A 184 -1.09 -10.64 -20.43
CA LEU A 184 -0.33 -11.16 -19.30
C LEU A 184 -1.09 -12.36 -18.69
N PRO A 185 -1.07 -13.54 -19.33
CA PRO A 185 -1.72 -14.73 -18.81
C PRO A 185 -1.02 -15.20 -17.54
N THR A 186 -1.77 -15.30 -16.45
CA THR A 186 -1.23 -15.53 -15.10
C THR A 186 -1.60 -16.92 -14.57
N HIS A 187 -0.65 -17.61 -13.98
CA HIS A 187 -0.84 -18.79 -13.13
C HIS A 187 -1.06 -18.36 -11.67
N PHE A 188 -1.91 -19.12 -10.98
CA PHE A 188 -2.28 -18.90 -9.57
C PHE A 188 -2.05 -20.17 -8.75
#